data_5f12d1890385e58dca36fe183a617344
#
_entry.id   5f12d1890385e58dca36fe183a617344
#
_cell.length_a   1.000
_cell.length_b   1.000
_cell.length_c   1.000
_cell.angle_alpha   90.00
_cell.angle_beta   90.00
_cell.angle_gamma   90.00
#
_symmetry.space_group_name_H-M   'P 1'
#
loop_
_entity.id
_entity.type
_entity.pdbx_description
1 polymer ?
#
loop_
_entity_poly.entity_id
_entity_poly.type
_entity_poly.pdbx_seq_one_letter_code
_entity_poly.pdbx_strand_id
1 'polypeptide(L)'
;MLLLIRVLSRAVVRPLLRLAQASRSIAEGDLSSPDLPVKSNDEVGRLTGTFNQMKHAMAQQLTTQQALHREEVRNLALEKDLEHTRLEVLKSQVNPHFLFNTLNMISCMARLEDASTTDQMIVHLGNLFRHNLRTKRQQITLEEELDGLEDYIYLQQMRFDGRITVEKSIRVQPAAVLVPAFMLQPVVENAYSHGLKSREEGGRILLRAWMQGKVLVLTVADNGRGMTAEELDAVQTKIAQSEQTGRSIGLGNISRRIGMLYPGGKMQIYSRADCGTVVRFELPQTQQPEEKEETLS
;
A
#
# COMPACT_ATOMS: atom_id res chain seq x y z
N MET A 1 21.72 19.61 73.71
CA MET A 1 22.15 19.05 72.38
C MET A 1 21.17 18.13 71.75
N LEU A 2 20.64 17.06 72.38
CA LEU A 2 19.67 16.11 71.86
C LEU A 2 18.34 16.74 71.42
N LEU A 3 17.83 17.73 72.11
CA LEU A 3 16.55 18.41 71.78
C LEU A 3 16.70 19.24 70.50
N LEU A 4 17.81 19.94 70.30
CA LEU A 4 18.09 20.74 69.12
C LEU A 4 18.20 19.85 67.86
N ILE A 5 18.86 18.68 67.96
CA ILE A 5 18.95 17.69 66.89
C ILE A 5 17.57 17.14 66.49
N ARG A 6 16.70 16.87 67.45
CA ARG A 6 15.33 16.42 67.19
C ARG A 6 14.47 17.50 66.52
N VAL A 7 14.58 18.75 66.91
CA VAL A 7 13.87 19.87 66.31
C VAL A 7 14.34 20.04 64.85
N LEU A 8 15.64 20.10 64.59
CA LEU A 8 16.22 20.25 63.25
C LEU A 8 15.83 19.06 62.32
N SER A 9 15.89 17.86 62.88
CA SER A 9 15.46 16.67 62.13
C SER A 9 14.00 16.70 61.75
N ARG A 10 13.10 17.18 62.59
CA ARG A 10 11.66 17.26 62.29
C ARG A 10 11.30 18.45 61.40
N ALA A 11 11.96 19.58 61.58
CA ALA A 11 11.65 20.82 60.85
C ALA A 11 12.26 20.85 59.43
N VAL A 12 13.44 20.25 59.21
CA VAL A 12 14.16 20.38 57.95
C VAL A 12 14.42 19.02 57.30
N VAL A 13 15.05 18.06 58.01
CA VAL A 13 15.56 16.84 57.36
C VAL A 13 14.42 15.95 56.85
N ARG A 14 13.39 15.69 57.65
CA ARG A 14 12.27 14.85 57.29
C ARG A 14 11.45 15.41 56.10
N PRO A 15 11.11 16.70 56.04
CA PRO A 15 10.46 17.26 54.83
C PRO A 15 11.32 17.16 53.58
N LEU A 16 12.62 17.43 53.64
CA LEU A 16 13.52 17.30 52.50
C LEU A 16 13.62 15.83 51.99
N LEU A 17 13.69 14.85 52.88
CA LEU A 17 13.65 13.44 52.51
C LEU A 17 12.35 13.05 51.82
N ARG A 18 11.20 13.57 52.27
CA ARG A 18 9.90 13.34 51.59
C ARG A 18 9.88 13.99 50.23
N LEU A 19 10.38 15.20 50.05
CA LEU A 19 10.50 15.89 48.76
C LEU A 19 11.41 15.09 47.81
N ALA A 20 12.56 14.61 48.28
CA ALA A 20 13.45 13.78 47.47
C ALA A 20 12.81 12.47 47.03
N GLN A 21 12.03 11.82 47.91
CA GLN A 21 11.32 10.61 47.61
C GLN A 21 10.20 10.84 46.60
N ALA A 22 9.37 11.90 46.78
CA ALA A 22 8.34 12.28 45.86
C ALA A 22 8.89 12.71 44.49
N SER A 23 10.04 13.40 44.45
CA SER A 23 10.73 13.75 43.21
C SER A 23 11.18 12.51 42.44
N ARG A 24 11.62 11.45 43.14
CA ARG A 24 11.97 10.17 42.50
C ARG A 24 10.73 9.50 41.90
N SER A 25 9.60 9.46 42.63
CA SER A 25 8.34 8.90 42.08
C SER A 25 7.88 9.63 40.81
N ILE A 26 8.01 10.98 40.77
CA ILE A 26 7.71 11.76 39.56
C ILE A 26 8.65 11.37 38.40
N ALA A 27 9.94 11.19 38.68
CA ALA A 27 10.94 10.78 37.69
C ALA A 27 10.66 9.37 37.13
N GLU A 28 10.03 8.51 37.94
CA GLU A 28 9.56 7.17 37.55
C GLU A 28 8.17 7.20 36.86
N GLY A 29 7.57 8.39 36.67
CA GLY A 29 6.31 8.59 35.97
C GLY A 29 5.05 8.57 36.84
N ASP A 30 5.16 8.40 38.15
CA ASP A 30 4.02 8.45 39.06
C ASP A 30 3.68 9.90 39.47
N LEU A 31 2.73 10.51 38.75
CA LEU A 31 2.16 11.82 39.03
C LEU A 31 0.86 11.73 39.87
N SER A 32 0.39 10.50 40.19
CA SER A 32 -0.86 10.27 40.88
C SER A 32 -0.75 10.37 42.42
N SER A 33 0.46 10.34 42.95
CA SER A 33 0.70 10.41 44.38
C SER A 33 0.10 11.68 45.03
N PRO A 34 -0.40 11.61 46.27
CA PRO A 34 -0.99 12.78 46.94
C PRO A 34 -0.01 13.92 47.14
N ASP A 35 -0.52 15.14 47.31
CA ASP A 35 0.31 16.31 47.55
C ASP A 35 1.03 16.22 48.87
N LEU A 36 2.26 16.73 48.89
CA LEU A 36 3.01 16.84 50.13
C LEU A 36 2.40 17.93 51.01
N PRO A 37 2.13 17.64 52.32
CA PRO A 37 1.53 18.62 53.20
C PRO A 37 2.50 19.78 53.49
N VAL A 38 2.06 21.03 53.23
CA VAL A 38 2.80 22.24 53.57
C VAL A 38 2.59 22.54 55.05
N LYS A 39 3.59 22.26 55.91
CA LYS A 39 3.44 22.35 57.39
C LYS A 39 4.11 23.56 57.99
N SER A 40 4.89 24.31 57.22
CA SER A 40 5.63 25.47 57.68
C SER A 40 5.53 26.65 56.72
N ASN A 41 5.68 27.88 57.20
CA ASN A 41 5.70 29.09 56.37
C ASN A 41 7.12 29.57 56.07
N ASP A 42 8.11 28.69 56.23
CA ASP A 42 9.53 28.94 55.95
C ASP A 42 9.91 28.53 54.49
N GLU A 43 11.20 28.51 54.21
CA GLU A 43 11.77 28.12 52.91
C GLU A 43 11.39 26.68 52.52
N VAL A 44 11.26 25.77 53.48
CA VAL A 44 10.88 24.37 53.26
C VAL A 44 9.41 24.27 52.89
N GLY A 45 8.54 25.05 53.52
CA GLY A 45 7.12 25.12 53.17
C GLY A 45 6.91 25.70 51.78
N ARG A 46 7.62 26.78 51.41
CA ARG A 46 7.57 27.34 50.04
C ARG A 46 8.05 26.35 49.01
N LEU A 47 9.15 25.64 49.26
CA LEU A 47 9.67 24.61 48.36
C LEU A 47 8.67 23.48 48.16
N THR A 48 7.98 23.03 49.24
CA THR A 48 6.96 22.02 49.17
C THR A 48 5.75 22.47 48.32
N GLY A 49 5.33 23.74 48.50
CA GLY A 49 4.24 24.30 47.69
C GLY A 49 4.60 24.40 46.21
N THR A 50 5.80 24.89 45.88
CA THR A 50 6.30 24.96 44.49
C THR A 50 6.42 23.58 43.84
N PHE A 51 6.86 22.58 44.60
CA PHE A 51 6.97 21.21 44.16
C PHE A 51 5.57 20.63 43.79
N ASN A 52 4.54 20.85 44.66
CA ASN A 52 3.17 20.42 44.36
C ASN A 52 2.62 21.11 43.09
N GLN A 53 2.85 22.42 42.94
CA GLN A 53 2.45 23.15 41.71
C GLN A 53 3.13 22.61 40.48
N MET A 54 4.42 22.32 40.53
CA MET A 54 5.16 21.70 39.41
C MET A 54 4.59 20.33 39.05
N LYS A 55 4.28 19.47 40.04
CA LYS A 55 3.68 18.17 39.86
C LYS A 55 2.33 18.30 39.14
N HIS A 56 1.46 19.22 39.57
CA HIS A 56 0.15 19.46 38.92
C HIS A 56 0.31 19.97 37.48
N ALA A 57 1.25 20.89 37.24
CA ALA A 57 1.51 21.37 35.89
C ALA A 57 1.98 20.25 34.95
N MET A 58 2.88 19.38 35.43
CA MET A 58 3.32 18.21 34.67
C MET A 58 2.17 17.22 34.39
N ALA A 59 1.31 16.93 35.36
CA ALA A 59 0.15 16.07 35.18
C ALA A 59 -0.83 16.65 34.15
N GLN A 60 -1.09 17.95 34.21
CA GLN A 60 -1.94 18.65 33.25
C GLN A 60 -1.34 18.63 31.82
N GLN A 61 -0.03 18.88 31.71
CA GLN A 61 0.67 18.82 30.43
C GLN A 61 0.58 17.43 29.80
N LEU A 62 0.77 16.37 30.59
CA LEU A 62 0.69 14.99 30.12
C LEU A 62 -0.73 14.64 29.62
N THR A 63 -1.77 15.02 30.39
CA THR A 63 -3.16 14.80 29.98
C THR A 63 -3.52 15.55 28.70
N THR A 64 -3.05 16.79 28.55
CA THR A 64 -3.28 17.60 27.35
C THR A 64 -2.57 16.98 26.13
N GLN A 65 -1.32 16.54 26.32
CA GLN A 65 -0.56 15.88 25.24
C GLN A 65 -1.20 14.57 24.80
N GLN A 66 -1.69 13.76 25.74
CA GLN A 66 -2.43 12.54 25.43
C GLN A 66 -3.75 12.81 24.69
N ALA A 67 -4.46 13.88 25.06
CA ALA A 67 -5.69 14.29 24.39
C ALA A 67 -5.43 14.71 22.93
N LEU A 68 -4.41 15.55 22.72
CA LEU A 68 -3.97 15.97 21.37
C LEU A 68 -3.58 14.78 20.51
N HIS A 69 -2.77 13.86 21.05
CA HIS A 69 -2.36 12.67 20.32
C HIS A 69 -3.55 11.77 19.91
N ARG A 70 -4.54 11.61 20.81
CA ARG A 70 -5.78 10.88 20.48
C ARG A 70 -6.59 11.56 19.38
N GLU A 71 -6.64 12.89 19.40
CA GLU A 71 -7.31 13.68 18.36
C GLU A 71 -6.62 13.56 17.01
N GLU A 72 -5.29 13.63 16.98
CA GLU A 72 -4.49 13.42 15.76
C GLU A 72 -4.75 12.04 15.15
N VAL A 73 -4.67 10.97 15.96
CA VAL A 73 -4.95 9.60 15.50
C VAL A 73 -6.37 9.47 14.96
N ARG A 74 -7.35 10.10 15.63
CA ARG A 74 -8.74 10.09 15.16
C ARG A 74 -8.92 10.84 13.85
N ASN A 75 -8.28 11.99 13.68
CA ASN A 75 -8.34 12.78 12.45
C ASN A 75 -7.72 12.02 11.27
N LEU A 76 -6.57 11.37 11.46
CA LEU A 76 -5.94 10.52 10.45
C LEU A 76 -6.84 9.34 10.05
N ALA A 77 -7.55 8.74 10.99
CA ALA A 77 -8.51 7.67 10.70
C ALA A 77 -9.69 8.18 9.88
N LEU A 78 -10.26 9.34 10.25
CA LEU A 78 -11.36 9.99 9.53
C LEU A 78 -10.97 10.41 8.10
N GLU A 79 -9.76 10.95 7.91
CA GLU A 79 -9.25 11.30 6.57
C GLU A 79 -9.14 10.06 5.68
N LYS A 80 -8.64 8.96 6.24
CA LYS A 80 -8.54 7.68 5.52
C LYS A 80 -9.91 7.12 5.14
N ASP A 81 -10.89 7.18 6.05
CA ASP A 81 -12.26 6.74 5.78
C ASP A 81 -12.95 7.63 4.74
N LEU A 82 -12.70 8.94 4.78
CA LEU A 82 -13.22 9.89 3.79
C LEU A 82 -12.64 9.62 2.40
N GLU A 83 -11.33 9.36 2.31
CA GLU A 83 -10.67 9.01 1.06
C GLU A 83 -11.23 7.70 0.49
N HIS A 84 -11.40 6.68 1.35
CA HIS A 84 -12.00 5.41 0.95
C HIS A 84 -13.44 5.60 0.44
N THR A 85 -14.28 6.37 1.16
CA THR A 85 -15.66 6.66 0.77
C THR A 85 -15.71 7.44 -0.56
N ARG A 86 -14.83 8.42 -0.76
CA ARG A 86 -14.74 9.14 -2.05
C ARG A 86 -14.41 8.22 -3.21
N LEU A 87 -13.49 7.28 -3.02
CA LEU A 87 -13.13 6.29 -4.04
C LEU A 87 -14.30 5.33 -4.31
N GLU A 88 -15.06 4.92 -3.30
CA GLU A 88 -16.27 4.10 -3.50
C GLU A 88 -17.37 4.86 -4.25
N VAL A 89 -17.61 6.12 -3.93
CA VAL A 89 -18.56 6.97 -4.65
C VAL A 89 -18.15 7.15 -6.11
N LEU A 90 -16.88 7.42 -6.39
CA LEU A 90 -16.38 7.53 -7.76
C LEU A 90 -16.54 6.21 -8.54
N LYS A 91 -16.28 5.06 -7.91
CA LYS A 91 -16.52 3.74 -8.50
C LYS A 91 -18.01 3.47 -8.75
N SER A 92 -18.90 3.99 -7.90
CA SER A 92 -20.36 3.77 -8.02
C SER A 92 -21.03 4.68 -9.07
N GLN A 93 -20.36 5.77 -9.49
CA GLN A 93 -20.89 6.67 -10.53
C GLN A 93 -21.03 6.01 -11.91
N VAL A 94 -20.24 4.98 -12.18
CA VAL A 94 -20.47 4.09 -13.31
C VAL A 94 -21.41 2.97 -12.82
N ASN A 95 -22.69 3.03 -13.20
CA ASN A 95 -23.62 1.93 -12.87
C ASN A 95 -23.19 0.65 -13.61
N PRO A 96 -22.57 -0.34 -12.91
CA PRO A 96 -22.04 -1.53 -13.59
C PRO A 96 -23.13 -2.32 -14.32
N HIS A 97 -24.32 -2.37 -13.72
CA HIS A 97 -25.45 -3.08 -14.30
C HIS A 97 -25.92 -2.44 -15.61
N PHE A 98 -26.00 -1.11 -15.67
CA PHE A 98 -26.33 -0.40 -16.92
C PHE A 98 -25.28 -0.67 -17.99
N LEU A 99 -24.01 -0.59 -17.64
CA LEU A 99 -22.90 -0.84 -18.57
C LEU A 99 -22.96 -2.26 -19.14
N PHE A 100 -23.13 -3.28 -18.29
CA PHE A 100 -23.22 -4.68 -18.75
C PHE A 100 -24.45 -4.93 -19.61
N ASN A 101 -25.60 -4.36 -19.26
CA ASN A 101 -26.82 -4.50 -20.06
C ASN A 101 -26.66 -3.86 -21.44
N THR A 102 -26.01 -2.69 -21.51
CA THR A 102 -25.73 -2.02 -22.78
C THR A 102 -24.76 -2.82 -23.63
N LEU A 103 -23.66 -3.33 -23.06
CA LEU A 103 -22.70 -4.18 -23.77
C LEU A 103 -23.36 -5.46 -24.29
N ASN A 104 -24.20 -6.12 -23.48
CA ASN A 104 -24.92 -7.32 -23.89
C ASN A 104 -25.92 -7.04 -25.05
N MET A 105 -26.59 -5.88 -25.03
CA MET A 105 -27.46 -5.45 -26.08
C MET A 105 -26.70 -5.22 -27.40
N ILE A 106 -25.57 -4.54 -27.36
CA ILE A 106 -24.71 -4.28 -28.54
C ILE A 106 -24.15 -5.60 -29.07
N SER A 107 -23.73 -6.53 -28.19
CA SER A 107 -23.30 -7.89 -28.56
C SER A 107 -24.40 -8.67 -29.28
N CYS A 108 -25.64 -8.59 -28.79
CA CYS A 108 -26.78 -9.22 -29.46
C CYS A 108 -27.03 -8.63 -30.85
N MET A 109 -26.96 -7.32 -31.02
CA MET A 109 -27.11 -6.65 -32.32
C MET A 109 -25.97 -7.04 -33.28
N ALA A 110 -24.71 -7.07 -32.80
CA ALA A 110 -23.57 -7.50 -33.60
C ALA A 110 -23.73 -8.94 -34.14
N ARG A 111 -24.30 -9.84 -33.32
CA ARG A 111 -24.63 -11.20 -33.76
C ARG A 111 -25.73 -11.26 -34.82
N LEU A 112 -26.78 -10.42 -34.69
CA LEU A 112 -27.85 -10.34 -35.68
C LEU A 112 -27.37 -9.76 -37.01
N GLU A 113 -26.31 -8.95 -37.01
CA GLU A 113 -25.66 -8.36 -38.16
C GLU A 113 -24.50 -9.21 -38.71
N ASP A 114 -24.32 -10.45 -38.21
CA ASP A 114 -23.19 -11.33 -38.51
C ASP A 114 -21.79 -10.72 -38.27
N ALA A 115 -21.72 -9.71 -37.43
CA ALA A 115 -20.47 -9.00 -37.06
C ALA A 115 -19.74 -9.74 -35.93
N SER A 116 -19.25 -10.94 -36.18
CA SER A 116 -18.65 -11.83 -35.17
C SER A 116 -17.48 -11.21 -34.43
N THR A 117 -16.62 -10.46 -35.11
CA THR A 117 -15.49 -9.76 -34.51
C THR A 117 -15.94 -8.68 -33.50
N THR A 118 -17.00 -7.93 -33.85
CA THR A 118 -17.59 -6.92 -32.96
C THR A 118 -18.19 -7.56 -31.71
N ASP A 119 -18.91 -8.69 -31.89
CA ASP A 119 -19.44 -9.45 -30.76
C ASP A 119 -18.34 -9.91 -29.80
N GLN A 120 -17.23 -10.49 -30.31
CA GLN A 120 -16.11 -10.92 -29.51
C GLN A 120 -15.45 -9.75 -28.77
N MET A 121 -15.23 -8.61 -29.44
CA MET A 121 -14.68 -7.41 -28.78
C MET A 121 -15.53 -6.95 -27.61
N ILE A 122 -16.86 -6.97 -27.76
CA ILE A 122 -17.80 -6.57 -26.70
C ILE A 122 -17.77 -7.58 -25.53
N VAL A 123 -17.69 -8.87 -25.82
CA VAL A 123 -17.56 -9.90 -24.79
C VAL A 123 -16.27 -9.71 -23.97
N HIS A 124 -15.12 -9.55 -24.62
CA HIS A 124 -13.85 -9.31 -23.94
C HIS A 124 -13.86 -8.00 -23.15
N LEU A 125 -14.46 -6.94 -23.69
CA LEU A 125 -14.63 -5.68 -22.97
C LEU A 125 -15.49 -5.84 -21.71
N GLY A 126 -16.59 -6.59 -21.82
CA GLY A 126 -17.47 -6.90 -20.68
C GLY A 126 -16.76 -7.70 -19.60
N ASN A 127 -15.94 -8.69 -19.99
CA ASN A 127 -15.14 -9.49 -19.07
C ASN A 127 -14.09 -8.64 -18.35
N LEU A 128 -13.36 -7.79 -19.07
CA LEU A 128 -12.38 -6.87 -18.52
C LEU A 128 -13.00 -5.94 -17.45
N PHE A 129 -14.15 -5.33 -17.73
CA PHE A 129 -14.87 -4.53 -16.75
C PHE A 129 -15.33 -5.35 -15.55
N ARG A 130 -15.82 -6.59 -15.78
CA ARG A 130 -16.25 -7.48 -14.69
C ARG A 130 -15.09 -7.84 -13.79
N HIS A 131 -13.93 -8.16 -14.34
CA HIS A 131 -12.70 -8.44 -13.61
C HIS A 131 -12.28 -7.23 -12.76
N ASN A 132 -12.24 -6.03 -13.35
CA ASN A 132 -11.86 -4.80 -12.68
C ASN A 132 -12.81 -4.38 -11.53
N LEU A 133 -14.11 -4.65 -11.66
CA LEU A 133 -15.11 -4.29 -10.65
C LEU A 133 -15.23 -5.32 -9.52
N ARG A 134 -15.02 -6.61 -9.81
CA ARG A 134 -15.16 -7.70 -8.83
C ARG A 134 -13.91 -7.89 -7.97
N THR A 135 -12.74 -7.63 -8.48
CA THR A 135 -11.49 -7.87 -7.77
C THR A 135 -11.27 -6.82 -6.69
N LYS A 136 -11.75 -7.13 -5.48
CA LYS A 136 -11.51 -6.32 -4.26
C LYS A 136 -10.28 -6.77 -3.48
N ARG A 137 -9.77 -7.97 -3.79
CA ARG A 137 -8.60 -8.56 -3.12
C ARG A 137 -7.32 -7.84 -3.56
N GLN A 138 -6.40 -7.64 -2.62
CA GLN A 138 -5.10 -7.05 -2.92
C GLN A 138 -4.15 -8.03 -3.62
N GLN A 139 -4.34 -9.32 -3.36
CA GLN A 139 -3.61 -10.43 -3.98
C GLN A 139 -4.60 -11.39 -4.63
N ILE A 140 -4.23 -11.89 -5.81
CA ILE A 140 -4.96 -12.88 -6.59
C ILE A 140 -3.99 -13.94 -7.09
N THR A 141 -4.48 -15.05 -7.62
CA THR A 141 -3.62 -16.03 -8.28
C THR A 141 -3.05 -15.46 -9.57
N LEU A 142 -1.89 -15.94 -9.98
CA LEU A 142 -1.33 -15.58 -11.29
C LEU A 142 -2.27 -16.00 -12.43
N GLU A 143 -3.05 -17.06 -12.27
CA GLU A 143 -4.06 -17.49 -13.22
C GLU A 143 -5.14 -16.41 -13.41
N GLU A 144 -5.74 -15.91 -12.30
CA GLU A 144 -6.72 -14.82 -12.34
C GLU A 144 -6.17 -13.54 -13.00
N GLU A 145 -4.89 -13.21 -12.74
CA GLU A 145 -4.23 -12.04 -13.34
C GLU A 145 -4.00 -12.23 -14.85
N LEU A 146 -3.60 -13.45 -15.28
CA LEU A 146 -3.39 -13.76 -16.69
C LEU A 146 -4.71 -13.79 -17.46
N ASP A 147 -5.79 -14.30 -16.87
CA ASP A 147 -7.12 -14.33 -17.51
C ASP A 147 -7.63 -12.90 -17.78
N GLY A 148 -7.53 -12.00 -16.78
CA GLY A 148 -7.89 -10.60 -16.98
C GLY A 148 -7.00 -9.88 -18.01
N LEU A 149 -5.73 -10.27 -18.10
CA LEU A 149 -4.80 -9.75 -19.08
C LEU A 149 -5.11 -10.25 -20.50
N GLU A 150 -5.64 -11.45 -20.67
CA GLU A 150 -6.03 -11.99 -22.00
C GLU A 150 -7.12 -11.17 -22.65
N ASP A 151 -8.15 -10.80 -21.89
CA ASP A 151 -9.22 -9.94 -22.40
C ASP A 151 -8.66 -8.58 -22.87
N TYR A 152 -7.73 -7.99 -22.11
CA TYR A 152 -7.06 -6.75 -22.51
C TYR A 152 -6.21 -6.92 -23.78
N ILE A 153 -5.40 -7.99 -23.86
CA ILE A 153 -4.54 -8.28 -25.01
C ILE A 153 -5.39 -8.45 -26.27
N TYR A 154 -6.49 -9.18 -26.20
CA TYR A 154 -7.41 -9.38 -27.34
C TYR A 154 -7.87 -8.03 -27.91
N LEU A 155 -8.37 -7.14 -27.05
CA LEU A 155 -8.82 -5.81 -27.46
C LEU A 155 -7.69 -4.97 -28.11
N GLN A 156 -6.47 -5.05 -27.56
CA GLN A 156 -5.33 -4.35 -28.15
C GLN A 156 -4.89 -4.97 -29.49
N GLN A 157 -4.94 -6.28 -29.65
CA GLN A 157 -4.63 -6.93 -30.93
C GLN A 157 -5.60 -6.48 -32.03
N MET A 158 -6.90 -6.34 -31.72
CA MET A 158 -7.87 -5.79 -32.66
C MET A 158 -7.57 -4.31 -33.00
N ARG A 159 -7.20 -3.50 -32.01
CA ARG A 159 -6.87 -2.08 -32.20
C ARG A 159 -5.62 -1.87 -33.04
N PHE A 160 -4.61 -2.74 -32.90
CA PHE A 160 -3.33 -2.64 -33.60
C PHE A 160 -3.26 -3.54 -34.85
N ASP A 161 -4.39 -4.07 -35.30
CA ASP A 161 -4.50 -4.87 -36.53
C ASP A 161 -3.48 -6.04 -36.60
N GLY A 162 -3.26 -6.72 -35.46
CA GLY A 162 -2.35 -7.86 -35.36
C GLY A 162 -0.85 -7.52 -35.48
N ARG A 163 -0.46 -6.25 -35.62
CA ARG A 163 0.95 -5.83 -35.75
C ARG A 163 1.81 -6.11 -34.54
N ILE A 164 1.18 -6.35 -33.38
CA ILE A 164 1.86 -6.62 -32.11
C ILE A 164 1.46 -8.02 -31.65
N THR A 165 2.44 -8.88 -31.44
CA THR A 165 2.25 -10.23 -30.91
C THR A 165 2.59 -10.29 -29.43
N VAL A 166 1.84 -11.08 -28.66
CA VAL A 166 2.10 -11.34 -27.24
C VAL A 166 2.42 -12.83 -27.09
N GLU A 167 3.61 -13.11 -26.62
CA GLU A 167 4.07 -14.48 -26.34
C GLU A 167 4.13 -14.70 -24.83
N LYS A 168 3.68 -15.88 -24.37
CA LYS A 168 3.68 -16.26 -22.94
C LYS A 168 4.54 -17.49 -22.74
N SER A 169 5.41 -17.46 -21.73
CA SER A 169 6.24 -18.60 -21.29
C SER A 169 6.12 -18.77 -19.78
N ILE A 170 5.07 -19.44 -19.34
CA ILE A 170 4.73 -19.63 -17.92
C ILE A 170 5.26 -21.00 -17.47
N ARG A 171 6.29 -20.99 -16.61
CA ARG A 171 6.97 -22.19 -16.08
C ARG A 171 6.69 -22.40 -14.60
N VAL A 172 5.48 -22.04 -14.17
CA VAL A 172 4.95 -22.24 -12.81
C VAL A 172 3.52 -22.74 -12.95
N GLN A 173 2.94 -23.28 -11.88
CA GLN A 173 1.52 -23.55 -11.82
C GLN A 173 0.81 -22.24 -11.45
N PRO A 174 0.08 -21.57 -12.39
CA PRO A 174 -0.43 -20.21 -12.16
C PRO A 174 -1.42 -20.12 -10.99
N ALA A 175 -2.25 -21.15 -10.79
CA ALA A 175 -3.20 -21.22 -9.69
C ALA A 175 -2.55 -21.33 -8.29
N ALA A 176 -1.26 -21.78 -8.22
CA ALA A 176 -0.56 -22.01 -6.96
C ALA A 176 0.26 -20.81 -6.46
N VAL A 177 0.41 -19.76 -7.25
CA VAL A 177 1.22 -18.59 -6.90
C VAL A 177 0.37 -17.33 -6.82
N LEU A 178 0.62 -16.50 -5.78
CA LEU A 178 -0.09 -15.25 -5.58
C LEU A 178 0.71 -14.08 -6.15
N VAL A 179 -0.02 -13.10 -6.68
CA VAL A 179 0.53 -11.85 -7.21
C VAL A 179 -0.34 -10.67 -6.76
N PRO A 180 0.19 -9.43 -6.72
CA PRO A 180 -0.65 -8.25 -6.52
C PRO A 180 -1.66 -8.12 -7.67
N ALA A 181 -2.95 -7.93 -7.37
CA ALA A 181 -3.98 -7.76 -8.40
C ALA A 181 -3.66 -6.57 -9.33
N PHE A 182 -3.91 -6.69 -10.62
CA PHE A 182 -3.66 -5.64 -11.62
C PHE A 182 -2.21 -5.18 -11.70
N MET A 183 -1.24 -6.10 -11.58
CA MET A 183 0.18 -5.73 -11.71
C MET A 183 0.71 -5.84 -13.14
N LEU A 184 0.21 -6.79 -13.92
CA LEU A 184 0.68 -7.04 -15.28
C LEU A 184 0.03 -6.12 -16.30
N GLN A 185 -1.26 -5.82 -16.14
CA GLN A 185 -2.00 -5.00 -17.09
C GLN A 185 -1.36 -3.62 -17.35
N PRO A 186 -0.98 -2.80 -16.34
CA PRO A 186 -0.36 -1.49 -16.60
C PRO A 186 1.00 -1.59 -17.29
N VAL A 187 1.73 -2.69 -17.08
CA VAL A 187 3.03 -2.90 -17.75
C VAL A 187 2.83 -3.22 -19.22
N VAL A 188 1.87 -4.10 -19.53
CA VAL A 188 1.51 -4.45 -20.91
C VAL A 188 0.89 -3.23 -21.61
N GLU A 189 0.07 -2.43 -20.92
CA GLU A 189 -0.45 -1.17 -21.44
C GLU A 189 0.66 -0.18 -21.82
N ASN A 190 1.69 -0.04 -20.96
CA ASN A 190 2.86 0.78 -21.25
C ASN A 190 3.63 0.26 -22.49
N ALA A 191 3.77 -1.05 -22.64
CA ALA A 191 4.42 -1.63 -23.82
C ALA A 191 3.65 -1.29 -25.12
N TYR A 192 2.31 -1.39 -25.12
CA TYR A 192 1.48 -1.00 -26.26
C TYR A 192 1.54 0.51 -26.55
N SER A 193 1.35 1.34 -25.50
CA SER A 193 1.13 2.79 -25.65
C SER A 193 2.42 3.58 -25.84
N HIS A 194 3.53 3.15 -25.23
CA HIS A 194 4.80 3.86 -25.22
C HIS A 194 5.92 3.12 -25.94
N GLY A 195 5.96 1.78 -25.82
CA GLY A 195 7.01 0.97 -26.44
C GLY A 195 6.76 0.77 -27.93
N LEU A 196 5.59 0.30 -28.31
CA LEU A 196 5.29 -0.27 -29.62
C LEU A 196 4.40 0.60 -30.50
N LYS A 197 3.88 1.72 -29.99
CA LYS A 197 2.92 2.59 -30.71
C LYS A 197 3.43 3.05 -32.07
N SER A 198 4.70 3.38 -32.18
CA SER A 198 5.34 3.88 -33.41
C SER A 198 5.87 2.76 -34.31
N ARG A 199 5.73 1.49 -33.90
CA ARG A 199 6.25 0.36 -34.67
C ARG A 199 5.21 -0.08 -35.70
N GLU A 200 5.56 -0.04 -36.97
CA GLU A 200 4.65 -0.38 -38.06
C GLU A 200 4.41 -1.88 -38.15
N GLU A 201 5.44 -2.71 -37.92
CA GLU A 201 5.39 -4.16 -37.96
C GLU A 201 6.35 -4.82 -36.96
N GLY A 202 6.08 -6.10 -36.63
CA GLY A 202 6.98 -6.94 -35.84
C GLY A 202 7.08 -6.52 -34.38
N GLY A 203 6.07 -5.83 -33.83
CA GLY A 203 5.95 -5.55 -32.40
C GLY A 203 5.80 -6.85 -31.62
N ARG A 204 6.56 -7.01 -30.53
CA ARG A 204 6.49 -8.20 -29.68
C ARG A 204 6.51 -7.81 -28.21
N ILE A 205 5.61 -8.43 -27.46
CA ILE A 205 5.61 -8.43 -26.00
C ILE A 205 5.82 -9.88 -25.53
N LEU A 206 6.78 -10.08 -24.63
CA LEU A 206 7.12 -11.39 -24.09
C LEU A 206 6.89 -11.40 -22.59
N LEU A 207 5.93 -12.19 -22.13
CA LEU A 207 5.64 -12.41 -20.73
C LEU A 207 6.23 -13.76 -20.30
N ARG A 208 7.05 -13.75 -19.25
CA ARG A 208 7.64 -14.96 -18.67
C ARG A 208 7.37 -15.03 -17.17
N ALA A 209 7.16 -16.25 -16.67
CA ALA A 209 7.05 -16.53 -15.25
C ALA A 209 7.78 -17.83 -14.90
N TRP A 210 8.62 -17.79 -13.87
CA TRP A 210 9.32 -18.97 -13.36
C TRP A 210 9.64 -18.82 -11.88
N MET A 211 9.90 -19.94 -11.20
CA MET A 211 10.41 -19.93 -9.82
C MET A 211 11.94 -19.89 -9.81
N GLN A 212 12.51 -19.02 -8.97
CA GLN A 212 13.92 -19.00 -8.61
C GLN A 212 14.03 -19.29 -7.11
N GLY A 213 14.15 -20.55 -6.75
CA GLY A 213 14.00 -21.00 -5.36
C GLY A 213 12.57 -20.75 -4.86
N LYS A 214 12.42 -19.93 -3.82
CA LYS A 214 11.13 -19.52 -3.26
C LYS A 214 10.63 -18.16 -3.82
N VAL A 215 11.30 -17.60 -4.81
CA VAL A 215 10.92 -16.32 -5.40
C VAL A 215 10.27 -16.56 -6.76
N LEU A 216 9.04 -16.08 -6.93
CA LEU A 216 8.40 -15.98 -8.24
C LEU A 216 9.05 -14.83 -9.01
N VAL A 217 9.60 -15.12 -10.17
CA VAL A 217 10.14 -14.11 -11.09
C VAL A 217 9.18 -13.97 -12.26
N LEU A 218 8.71 -12.74 -12.49
CA LEU A 218 7.87 -12.37 -13.62
C LEU A 218 8.60 -11.33 -14.46
N THR A 219 8.54 -11.44 -15.78
CA THR A 219 9.09 -10.42 -16.70
C THR A 219 8.09 -10.13 -17.79
N VAL A 220 7.93 -8.84 -18.08
CA VAL A 220 7.27 -8.34 -19.29
C VAL A 220 8.31 -7.57 -20.09
N ALA A 221 8.61 -8.04 -21.29
CA ALA A 221 9.59 -7.45 -22.18
C ALA A 221 8.91 -7.04 -23.49
N ASP A 222 9.17 -5.84 -23.97
CA ASP A 222 8.81 -5.39 -25.31
C ASP A 222 10.06 -5.14 -26.17
N ASN A 223 9.90 -5.20 -27.48
CA ASN A 223 10.93 -4.83 -28.44
C ASN A 223 10.69 -3.44 -29.06
N GLY A 224 10.10 -2.54 -28.29
CA GLY A 224 9.72 -1.19 -28.71
C GLY A 224 10.90 -0.22 -28.81
N ARG A 225 10.60 1.10 -28.79
CA ARG A 225 11.60 2.16 -28.88
C ARG A 225 12.60 2.19 -27.72
N GLY A 226 12.23 1.57 -26.59
CA GLY A 226 13.01 1.68 -25.35
C GLY A 226 13.08 3.10 -24.80
N MET A 227 14.05 3.34 -23.91
CA MET A 227 14.30 4.63 -23.25
C MET A 227 15.80 4.95 -23.30
N THR A 228 16.15 6.23 -23.38
CA THR A 228 17.51 6.70 -23.13
C THR A 228 17.86 6.55 -21.65
N ALA A 229 19.13 6.72 -21.30
CA ALA A 229 19.56 6.65 -19.90
C ALA A 229 18.88 7.71 -19.04
N GLU A 230 18.70 8.93 -19.58
CA GLU A 230 18.03 10.04 -18.89
C GLU A 230 16.52 9.79 -18.72
N GLU A 231 15.85 9.23 -19.74
CA GLU A 231 14.43 8.86 -19.65
C GLU A 231 14.22 7.77 -18.60
N LEU A 232 15.09 6.76 -18.56
CA LEU A 232 15.03 5.66 -17.59
C LEU A 232 15.26 6.16 -16.17
N ASP A 233 16.26 7.00 -15.94
CA ASP A 233 16.55 7.61 -14.63
C ASP A 233 15.36 8.46 -14.13
N ALA A 234 14.77 9.25 -15.02
CA ALA A 234 13.57 10.04 -14.70
C ALA A 234 12.36 9.16 -14.29
N VAL A 235 12.17 8.00 -14.96
CA VAL A 235 11.11 7.05 -14.61
C VAL A 235 11.41 6.40 -13.26
N GLN A 236 12.63 5.94 -13.01
CA GLN A 236 13.04 5.33 -11.75
C GLN A 236 12.93 6.31 -10.58
N THR A 237 13.33 7.55 -10.77
CA THR A 237 13.20 8.63 -9.78
C THR A 237 11.71 8.88 -9.44
N LYS A 238 10.82 8.95 -10.44
CA LYS A 238 9.38 9.10 -10.20
C LYS A 238 8.78 7.93 -9.43
N ILE A 239 9.21 6.70 -9.71
CA ILE A 239 8.77 5.51 -8.98
C ILE A 239 9.22 5.61 -7.51
N ALA A 240 10.48 5.92 -7.24
CA ALA A 240 11.01 6.08 -5.89
C ALA A 240 10.31 7.20 -5.09
N GLN A 241 10.02 8.35 -5.72
CA GLN A 241 9.25 9.45 -5.12
C GLN A 241 7.80 9.04 -4.81
N SER A 242 7.21 8.22 -5.66
CA SER A 242 5.85 7.70 -5.49
C SER A 242 5.72 6.76 -4.30
N GLU A 243 6.76 6.01 -3.99
CA GLU A 243 6.84 5.16 -2.80
C GLU A 243 6.76 5.99 -1.51
N GLN A 244 7.34 7.20 -1.51
CA GLN A 244 7.37 8.09 -0.35
C GLN A 244 6.10 8.94 -0.20
N THR A 245 5.53 9.45 -1.29
CA THR A 245 4.42 10.42 -1.25
C THR A 245 3.03 9.79 -1.31
N GLY A 246 2.92 8.52 -1.68
CA GLY A 246 1.64 7.81 -1.83
C GLY A 246 0.78 8.26 -3.01
N ARG A 247 1.21 9.25 -3.79
CA ARG A 247 0.53 9.78 -4.97
C ARG A 247 1.23 9.29 -6.23
N SER A 248 0.77 8.20 -6.81
CA SER A 248 1.27 7.71 -8.09
C SER A 248 0.21 6.99 -8.89
N ILE A 249 0.30 7.11 -10.21
CA ILE A 249 -0.51 6.37 -11.18
C ILE A 249 0.44 5.40 -11.91
N GLY A 250 0.01 4.15 -12.14
CA GLY A 250 0.76 3.17 -12.91
C GLY A 250 1.86 2.43 -12.13
N LEU A 251 3.09 2.39 -12.69
CA LEU A 251 4.20 1.55 -12.18
C LEU A 251 4.61 1.86 -10.73
N GLY A 252 4.54 3.11 -10.29
CA GLY A 252 4.86 3.48 -8.91
C GLY A 252 3.89 2.87 -7.89
N ASN A 253 2.60 2.75 -8.23
CA ASN A 253 1.62 2.05 -7.39
C ASN A 253 1.93 0.56 -7.28
N ILE A 254 2.38 -0.06 -8.38
CA ILE A 254 2.75 -1.47 -8.40
C ILE A 254 3.97 -1.69 -7.48
N SER A 255 5.02 -0.88 -7.63
CA SER A 255 6.23 -0.98 -6.80
C SER A 255 5.91 -0.87 -5.31
N ARG A 256 5.13 0.14 -4.92
CA ARG A 256 4.69 0.32 -3.53
C ARG A 256 3.91 -0.88 -3.00
N ARG A 257 2.97 -1.42 -3.79
CA ARG A 257 2.17 -2.58 -3.37
C ARG A 257 3.02 -3.83 -3.22
N ILE A 258 4.00 -4.03 -4.09
CA ILE A 258 4.96 -5.13 -3.96
C ILE A 258 5.72 -5.00 -2.63
N GLY A 259 6.25 -3.82 -2.31
CA GLY A 259 6.96 -3.59 -1.05
C GLY A 259 6.10 -3.82 0.20
N MET A 260 4.79 -3.54 0.12
CA MET A 260 3.84 -3.77 1.24
C MET A 260 3.42 -5.23 1.40
N LEU A 261 3.17 -5.94 0.29
CA LEU A 261 2.60 -7.28 0.29
C LEU A 261 3.66 -8.39 0.30
N TYR A 262 4.87 -8.10 -0.19
CA TYR A 262 5.95 -9.08 -0.36
C TYR A 262 7.23 -8.56 0.29
N PRO A 263 7.50 -8.88 1.57
CA PRO A 263 8.77 -8.51 2.22
C PRO A 263 9.97 -9.00 1.40
N GLY A 264 10.83 -8.06 0.96
CA GLY A 264 11.92 -8.35 0.04
C GLY A 264 11.55 -8.43 -1.44
N GLY A 265 10.26 -8.22 -1.79
CA GLY A 265 9.80 -8.12 -3.17
C GLY A 265 10.38 -6.90 -3.88
N LYS A 266 10.63 -7.03 -5.19
CA LYS A 266 11.27 -5.98 -6.01
C LYS A 266 10.60 -5.84 -7.36
N MET A 267 10.58 -4.60 -7.87
CA MET A 267 10.31 -4.27 -9.26
C MET A 267 11.52 -3.56 -9.84
N GLN A 268 11.99 -3.99 -10.99
CA GLN A 268 13.13 -3.42 -11.69
C GLN A 268 12.77 -3.17 -13.15
N ILE A 269 13.26 -2.07 -13.71
CA ILE A 269 13.03 -1.68 -15.10
C ILE A 269 14.39 -1.58 -15.77
N TYR A 270 14.52 -2.29 -16.88
CA TYR A 270 15.69 -2.24 -17.77
C TYR A 270 15.22 -1.77 -19.13
N SER A 271 15.88 -0.77 -19.68
CA SER A 271 15.56 -0.26 -21.01
C SER A 271 16.80 0.29 -21.69
N ARG A 272 16.80 0.22 -23.00
CA ARG A 272 17.80 0.83 -23.86
C ARG A 272 17.10 1.35 -25.11
N ALA A 273 17.50 2.52 -25.58
CA ALA A 273 16.98 3.10 -26.81
C ALA A 273 17.08 2.10 -27.97
N ASP A 274 16.01 1.98 -28.73
CA ASP A 274 15.83 1.08 -29.89
C ASP A 274 15.92 -0.44 -29.58
N CYS A 275 16.03 -0.81 -28.31
CA CYS A 275 16.12 -2.21 -27.88
C CYS A 275 14.89 -2.70 -27.10
N GLY A 276 13.98 -1.76 -26.71
CA GLY A 276 12.79 -2.06 -25.94
C GLY A 276 12.99 -1.93 -24.43
N THR A 277 12.00 -2.41 -23.67
CA THR A 277 11.96 -2.32 -22.21
C THR A 277 11.64 -3.67 -21.59
N VAL A 278 12.25 -3.96 -20.44
CA VAL A 278 11.97 -5.13 -19.62
C VAL A 278 11.58 -4.65 -18.22
N VAL A 279 10.40 -5.02 -17.77
CA VAL A 279 9.98 -4.88 -16.37
C VAL A 279 10.07 -6.25 -15.71
N ARG A 280 10.86 -6.35 -14.65
CA ARG A 280 11.10 -7.56 -13.88
C ARG A 280 10.54 -7.42 -12.49
N PHE A 281 9.81 -8.42 -12.05
CA PHE A 281 9.27 -8.56 -10.71
C PHE A 281 9.90 -9.77 -10.02
N GLU A 282 10.23 -9.60 -8.75
CA GLU A 282 10.69 -10.66 -7.86
C GLU A 282 9.78 -10.68 -6.64
N LEU A 283 8.96 -11.72 -6.51
CA LEU A 283 7.93 -11.84 -5.48
C LEU A 283 8.23 -13.08 -4.63
N PRO A 284 8.79 -12.92 -3.41
CA PRO A 284 8.95 -14.04 -2.49
C PRO A 284 7.60 -14.68 -2.20
N GLN A 285 7.46 -15.98 -2.47
CA GLN A 285 6.27 -16.75 -2.17
C GLN A 285 6.43 -17.37 -0.77
N THR A 286 5.64 -16.86 0.18
CA THR A 286 5.49 -17.53 1.47
C THR A 286 4.56 -18.70 1.24
N GLN A 287 4.93 -19.90 1.64
CA GLN A 287 4.00 -21.03 1.66
C GLN A 287 2.77 -20.59 2.47
N GLN A 288 1.58 -20.64 1.88
CA GLN A 288 0.35 -20.56 2.67
C GLN A 288 0.40 -21.64 3.74
N PRO A 289 0.04 -21.36 5.00
CA PRO A 289 -0.24 -22.42 5.93
C PRO A 289 -1.36 -23.26 5.29
N GLU A 290 -1.14 -24.57 5.15
CA GLU A 290 -2.18 -25.52 4.79
C GLU A 290 -3.39 -25.23 5.69
N GLU A 291 -4.54 -24.85 5.09
CA GLU A 291 -5.81 -24.87 5.79
C GLU A 291 -5.97 -26.29 6.36
N LYS A 292 -5.81 -26.41 7.67
CA LYS A 292 -6.23 -27.61 8.37
C LYS A 292 -7.73 -27.73 8.14
N GLU A 293 -8.14 -28.63 7.27
CA GLU A 293 -9.50 -29.14 7.28
C GLU A 293 -9.80 -29.56 8.73
N GLU A 294 -10.56 -28.73 9.45
CA GLU A 294 -11.24 -29.17 10.66
C GLU A 294 -12.25 -30.24 10.22
N THR A 295 -11.81 -31.48 10.27
CA THR A 295 -12.69 -32.65 10.27
C THR A 295 -13.58 -32.54 11.50
N LEU A 296 -14.78 -32.00 11.31
CA LEU A 296 -15.91 -32.15 12.23
C LEU A 296 -16.30 -33.62 12.26
N SER A 297 -15.89 -34.28 13.35
CA SER A 297 -16.47 -35.57 13.79
C SER A 297 -17.70 -35.32 14.65
#